data_21a024ef54bf14590e1ddfb5e5cb84d5
#
_entry.id   21a024ef54bf14590e1ddfb5e5cb84d5
#
_cell.length_a   1.000
_cell.length_b   1.000
_cell.length_c   1.000
_cell.angle_alpha   90.00
_cell.angle_beta   90.00
_cell.angle_gamma   90.00
#
_symmetry.space_group_name_H-M   'P 1'
#
loop_
_entity.id
_entity.type
_entity.pdbx_description
1 polymer ?
#
loop_
_entity_poly.entity_id
_entity_poly.type
_entity_poly.pdbx_seq_one_letter_code
_entity_poly.pdbx_strand_id
1 'polypeptide(L)'
;MKMTHFTVSLLAGLLAAGSAQATSLYVGQAKAGTVCAQCHGIRMPSADAPFPPLGGRDPEYLKTAIKQYRDKTRKSDIMNAIAGSLTDAEINDIAAYYGSVKP
;
A
#
# COMPACT_ATOMS: atom_id res chain seq x y z
N MET A 1 22.47 47.70 -19.17
CA MET A 1 22.13 47.25 -18.93
C MET A 1 21.58 46.25 -19.17
N LYS A 2 21.41 45.60 -19.16
CA LYS A 2 21.00 44.70 -19.47
C LYS A 2 20.72 43.71 -18.78
N MET A 3 19.96 43.20 -18.57
CA MET A 3 19.63 42.42 -17.92
C MET A 3 19.39 41.28 -18.15
N THR A 4 19.20 40.70 -17.83
CA THR A 4 19.23 39.60 -17.97
C THR A 4 18.34 38.87 -17.36
N HIS A 5 17.75 38.27 -17.49
CA HIS A 5 16.86 37.68 -17.02
C HIS A 5 16.81 36.35 -17.05
N PHE A 6 16.45 35.60 -16.59
CA PHE A 6 16.49 34.41 -16.52
C PHE A 6 15.72 33.64 -16.23
N THR A 7 15.27 33.13 -15.95
CA THR A 7 14.99 32.10 -16.29
C THR A 7 14.97 31.13 -15.35
N VAL A 8 14.24 31.10 -14.49
CA VAL A 8 14.21 30.20 -13.56
C VAL A 8 13.08 29.30 -13.69
N SER A 9 12.18 29.45 -14.47
CA SER A 9 10.96 28.72 -14.51
C SER A 9 11.10 27.27 -14.88
N LEU A 10 12.22 26.85 -15.35
CA LEU A 10 12.35 25.49 -15.79
C LEU A 10 12.35 24.46 -14.70
N LEU A 11 12.64 24.83 -13.47
CA LEU A 11 12.76 23.86 -12.41
C LEU A 11 11.44 23.37 -11.91
N ALA A 12 10.39 24.13 -12.09
CA ALA A 12 9.11 23.75 -11.53
C ALA A 12 8.53 22.49 -12.12
N GLY A 13 8.80 22.23 -13.39
CA GLY A 13 8.22 21.07 -14.03
C GLY A 13 8.80 19.75 -13.57
N LEU A 14 10.02 19.77 -13.07
CA LEU A 14 10.65 18.52 -12.65
C LEU A 14 10.11 18.00 -11.35
N LEU A 15 9.64 18.89 -10.48
CA LEU A 15 9.18 18.47 -9.19
C LEU A 15 7.86 17.73 -9.22
N ALA A 16 7.06 17.98 -10.22
CA ALA A 16 5.76 17.35 -10.28
C ALA A 16 5.82 15.92 -10.78
N ALA A 17 6.87 15.55 -11.45
CA ALA A 17 6.86 14.29 -12.19
C ALA A 17 6.94 13.05 -11.31
N GLY A 18 7.58 13.12 -10.16
CA GLY A 18 7.85 11.92 -9.41
C GLY A 18 6.95 11.65 -8.23
N SER A 19 6.10 12.59 -7.85
CA SER A 19 5.39 12.44 -6.59
C SER A 19 4.20 11.50 -6.67
N ALA A 20 3.63 11.30 -7.85
CA ALA A 20 2.43 10.50 -7.98
C ALA A 20 2.69 9.00 -7.75
N GLN A 21 3.93 8.57 -7.89
CA GLN A 21 4.28 7.16 -7.77
C GLN A 21 4.72 6.76 -6.37
N ALA A 22 4.85 7.72 -5.46
CA ALA A 22 5.41 7.43 -4.15
C ALA A 22 4.47 6.55 -3.34
N THR A 23 5.02 5.51 -2.75
CA THR A 23 4.31 4.67 -1.79
C THR A 23 4.26 5.40 -0.46
N SER A 24 3.13 5.31 0.23
CA SER A 24 2.94 5.96 1.51
C SER A 24 2.71 4.94 2.61
N LEU A 25 3.67 4.84 3.52
CA LEU A 25 3.50 4.00 4.71
C LEU A 25 2.41 4.54 5.61
N TYR A 26 2.26 5.84 5.63
CA TYR A 26 1.25 6.48 6.45
C TYR A 26 -0.15 6.14 5.97
N VAL A 27 -0.39 6.26 4.67
CA VAL A 27 -1.68 5.89 4.10
C VAL A 27 -1.91 4.38 4.26
N GLY A 28 -0.87 3.58 4.08
CA GLY A 28 -0.96 2.15 4.27
C GLY A 28 -1.34 1.78 5.69
N GLN A 29 -0.77 2.46 6.67
CA GLN A 29 -1.11 2.22 8.07
C GLN A 29 -2.58 2.51 8.34
N ALA A 30 -3.08 3.63 7.86
CA ALA A 30 -4.47 4.01 8.07
C ALA A 30 -5.42 3.00 7.42
N LYS A 31 -5.13 2.61 6.20
CA LYS A 31 -5.97 1.66 5.49
C LYS A 31 -5.91 0.28 6.11
N ALA A 32 -4.72 -0.18 6.47
CA ALA A 32 -4.57 -1.47 7.12
C ALA A 32 -5.31 -1.51 8.44
N GLY A 33 -5.25 -0.43 9.21
CA GLY A 33 -5.93 -0.37 10.50
C GLY A 33 -7.43 -0.45 10.40
N THR A 34 -8.02 0.11 9.35
CA THR A 34 -9.47 0.14 9.22
C THR A 34 -10.03 -1.03 8.43
N VAL A 35 -9.24 -1.64 7.55
CA VAL A 35 -9.76 -2.68 6.66
C VAL A 35 -9.19 -4.05 6.97
N CYS A 36 -7.90 -4.15 7.20
CA CYS A 36 -7.20 -5.43 7.30
C CYS A 36 -7.08 -5.94 8.73
N ALA A 37 -6.82 -5.03 9.65
CA ALA A 37 -6.43 -5.40 11.00
C ALA A 37 -7.56 -6.04 11.80
N GLN A 38 -8.80 -5.85 11.40
CA GLN A 38 -9.92 -6.46 12.10
C GLN A 38 -9.82 -7.99 12.12
N CYS A 39 -9.25 -8.56 11.08
CA CYS A 39 -9.07 -10.01 10.99
C CYS A 39 -7.61 -10.39 11.14
N HIS A 40 -6.72 -9.66 10.50
CA HIS A 40 -5.30 -10.03 10.44
C HIS A 40 -4.45 -9.41 11.56
N GLY A 41 -4.99 -8.42 12.28
CA GLY A 41 -4.19 -7.66 13.22
C GLY A 41 -3.14 -6.83 12.50
N ILE A 42 -2.26 -6.22 13.26
CA ILE A 42 -1.11 -5.52 12.69
C ILE A 42 0.12 -6.41 12.75
N ARG A 43 0.54 -6.81 13.95
CA ARG A 43 1.70 -7.70 14.09
C ARG A 43 1.30 -9.15 13.95
N MET A 44 0.25 -9.53 14.64
CA MET A 44 -0.27 -10.89 14.62
C MET A 44 -1.78 -10.83 14.72
N PRO A 45 -2.48 -11.79 14.11
CA PRO A 45 -3.91 -11.93 14.40
C PRO A 45 -4.13 -12.42 15.82
N SER A 46 -5.37 -12.41 16.26
CA SER A 46 -5.73 -13.01 17.55
C SER A 46 -5.32 -14.48 17.57
N ALA A 47 -5.00 -14.98 18.77
CA ALA A 47 -4.52 -16.35 18.91
C ALA A 47 -5.49 -17.39 18.33
N ASP A 48 -6.78 -17.12 18.42
CA ASP A 48 -7.80 -18.05 17.94
C ASP A 48 -8.23 -17.78 16.51
N ALA A 49 -7.68 -16.77 15.86
CA ALA A 49 -8.14 -16.37 14.55
C ALA A 49 -7.54 -17.29 13.48
N PRO A 50 -8.36 -17.76 12.53
CA PRO A 50 -7.84 -18.60 11.44
C PRO A 50 -7.26 -17.78 10.29
N PHE A 51 -6.78 -16.58 10.57
CA PHE A 51 -6.29 -15.67 9.54
C PHE A 51 -4.77 -15.60 9.58
N PRO A 52 -4.09 -15.57 8.44
CA PRO A 52 -2.65 -15.54 8.44
C PRO A 52 -2.10 -14.19 8.90
N PRO A 53 -0.96 -14.20 9.60
CA PRO A 53 -0.28 -12.97 9.95
C PRO A 53 0.30 -12.30 8.71
N LEU A 54 0.26 -10.97 8.69
CA LEU A 54 0.76 -10.20 7.56
C LEU A 54 1.99 -9.39 7.91
N GLY A 55 2.15 -9.03 9.20
CA GLY A 55 3.25 -8.18 9.62
C GLY A 55 4.60 -8.80 9.34
N GLY A 56 5.49 -8.03 8.74
CA GLY A 56 6.84 -8.48 8.47
C GLY A 56 7.01 -9.33 7.22
N ARG A 57 5.94 -9.59 6.49
CA ARG A 57 6.06 -10.36 5.26
C ARG A 57 6.63 -9.52 4.14
N ASP A 58 7.17 -10.20 3.14
CA ASP A 58 7.71 -9.53 1.96
C ASP A 58 6.63 -8.69 1.29
N PRO A 59 6.87 -7.38 1.08
CA PRO A 59 5.87 -6.52 0.46
C PRO A 59 5.46 -6.97 -0.93
N GLU A 60 6.39 -7.51 -1.72
CA GLU A 60 6.03 -7.97 -3.07
C GLU A 60 5.11 -9.18 -3.01
N TYR A 61 5.34 -10.07 -2.04
CA TYR A 61 4.42 -11.19 -1.85
C TYR A 61 3.03 -10.69 -1.46
N LEU A 62 2.96 -9.77 -0.50
CA LEU A 62 1.67 -9.25 -0.05
C LEU A 62 0.92 -8.56 -1.19
N LYS A 63 1.64 -7.75 -1.96
CA LYS A 63 1.04 -7.05 -3.09
C LYS A 63 0.47 -8.04 -4.10
N THR A 64 1.24 -9.05 -4.45
CA THR A 64 0.81 -10.06 -5.41
C THR A 64 -0.41 -10.82 -4.89
N ALA A 65 -0.38 -11.23 -3.63
CA ALA A 65 -1.49 -11.98 -3.05
C ALA A 65 -2.78 -11.16 -3.03
N ILE A 66 -2.70 -9.89 -2.64
CA ILE A 66 -3.89 -9.04 -2.60
C ILE A 66 -4.45 -8.86 -4.01
N LYS A 67 -3.58 -8.66 -4.99
CA LYS A 67 -4.04 -8.52 -6.39
C LYS A 67 -4.70 -9.79 -6.88
N GLN A 68 -4.18 -10.95 -6.49
CA GLN A 68 -4.78 -12.22 -6.87
C GLN A 68 -6.15 -12.41 -6.24
N TYR A 69 -6.34 -11.95 -5.01
CA TYR A 69 -7.68 -11.96 -4.42
C TYR A 69 -8.60 -11.00 -5.17
N ARG A 70 -8.10 -9.82 -5.55
CA ARG A 70 -8.90 -8.87 -6.32
C ARG A 70 -9.31 -9.44 -7.67
N ASP A 71 -8.37 -10.13 -8.34
CA ASP A 71 -8.62 -10.72 -9.65
C ASP A 71 -9.35 -12.05 -9.55
N LYS A 72 -9.53 -12.56 -8.33
CA LYS A 72 -10.20 -13.81 -8.04
C LYS A 72 -9.47 -15.04 -8.54
N THR A 73 -8.18 -14.91 -8.82
CA THR A 73 -7.34 -16.08 -9.11
C THR A 73 -6.96 -16.81 -7.84
N ARG A 74 -7.04 -16.13 -6.70
CA ARG A 74 -6.91 -16.73 -5.38
C ARG A 74 -8.28 -16.65 -4.71
N LYS A 75 -8.78 -17.77 -4.21
CA LYS A 75 -10.18 -17.86 -3.78
C LYS A 75 -10.32 -17.67 -2.29
N SER A 76 -11.18 -16.77 -1.91
CA SER A 76 -11.64 -16.55 -0.54
C SER A 76 -12.78 -15.55 -0.64
N ASP A 77 -13.98 -15.95 -0.22
CA ASP A 77 -15.13 -15.06 -0.34
C ASP A 77 -14.88 -13.72 0.32
N ILE A 78 -14.32 -13.74 1.53
CA ILE A 78 -14.07 -12.50 2.28
C ILE A 78 -12.99 -11.69 1.59
N MET A 79 -11.84 -12.31 1.30
CA MET A 79 -10.74 -11.55 0.70
C MET A 79 -11.04 -11.10 -0.71
N ASN A 80 -11.79 -11.87 -1.49
CA ASN A 80 -12.20 -11.42 -2.83
C ASN A 80 -13.04 -10.14 -2.74
N ALA A 81 -13.93 -10.06 -1.74
CA ALA A 81 -14.75 -8.87 -1.55
C ALA A 81 -13.91 -7.69 -1.08
N ILE A 82 -13.03 -7.91 -0.10
CA ILE A 82 -12.21 -6.82 0.44
C ILE A 82 -11.25 -6.30 -0.62
N ALA A 83 -10.50 -7.19 -1.25
CA ALA A 83 -9.51 -6.78 -2.25
C ALA A 83 -10.16 -6.16 -3.48
N GLY A 84 -11.39 -6.58 -3.78
CA GLY A 84 -12.11 -6.04 -4.92
C GLY A 84 -12.37 -4.55 -4.85
N SER A 85 -12.36 -3.98 -3.65
CA SER A 85 -12.59 -2.55 -3.46
C SER A 85 -11.30 -1.73 -3.42
N LEU A 86 -10.14 -2.36 -3.52
CA LEU A 86 -8.87 -1.66 -3.37
C LEU A 86 -8.29 -1.24 -4.72
N THR A 87 -7.71 -0.05 -4.75
CA THR A 87 -6.96 0.42 -5.91
C THR A 87 -5.53 -0.12 -5.87
N ASP A 88 -4.84 -0.04 -6.99
CA ASP A 88 -3.42 -0.42 -7.03
C ASP A 88 -2.60 0.37 -6.02
N ALA A 89 -2.86 1.67 -5.90
CA ALA A 89 -2.13 2.51 -4.95
C ALA A 89 -2.38 2.05 -3.52
N GLU A 90 -3.62 1.74 -3.18
CA GLU A 90 -3.94 1.25 -1.85
C GLU A 90 -3.27 -0.09 -1.56
N ILE A 91 -3.26 -0.99 -2.53
CA ILE A 91 -2.59 -2.27 -2.37
C ILE A 91 -1.09 -2.08 -2.13
N ASN A 92 -0.47 -1.19 -2.90
CA ASN A 92 0.95 -0.89 -2.72
C ASN A 92 1.23 -0.34 -1.32
N ASP A 93 0.40 0.59 -0.86
CA ASP A 93 0.59 1.22 0.44
C ASP A 93 0.38 0.23 1.58
N ILE A 94 -0.65 -0.60 1.49
CA ILE A 94 -0.93 -1.63 2.49
C ILE A 94 0.22 -2.64 2.56
N ALA A 95 0.67 -3.11 1.42
CA ALA A 95 1.75 -4.09 1.35
C ALA A 95 3.04 -3.52 1.93
N ALA A 96 3.37 -2.28 1.60
CA ALA A 96 4.56 -1.64 2.13
C ALA A 96 4.46 -1.47 3.64
N TYR A 97 3.30 -1.08 4.13
CA TYR A 97 3.12 -0.89 5.56
C TYR A 97 3.30 -2.20 6.33
N TYR A 98 2.56 -3.25 5.95
CA TYR A 98 2.70 -4.53 6.64
C TYR A 98 4.11 -5.08 6.52
N GLY A 99 4.75 -4.91 5.36
CA GLY A 99 6.12 -5.35 5.18
C GLY A 99 7.10 -4.65 6.10
N SER A 100 6.77 -3.43 6.55
CA SER A 100 7.63 -2.66 7.44
C SER A 100 7.40 -2.98 8.92
N VAL A 101 6.34 -3.67 9.24
CA VAL A 101 6.00 -3.99 10.63
C VAL A 101 6.92 -5.08 11.14
N LYS A 102 7.46 -4.88 12.33
CA LYS A 102 8.28 -5.91 12.96
C LYS A 102 7.39 -6.86 13.74
N PRO A 103 7.60 -8.15 13.52
CA PRO A 103 6.78 -9.15 14.21
C PRO A 103 7.04 -9.16 15.72
#